data_8628e550bc774dc544a447c2ec4177fc
#
_entry.id   8628e550bc774dc544a447c2ec4177fc
#
_cell.length_a   1.000
_cell.length_b   1.000
_cell.length_c   1.000
_cell.angle_alpha   90.00
_cell.angle_beta   90.00
_cell.angle_gamma   90.00
#
_symmetry.space_group_name_H-M   'P 1'
#
loop_
_entity.id
_entity.type
_entity.pdbx_description
1 polymer ?
#
loop_
_entity_poly.entity_id
_entity_poly.type
_entity_poly.pdbx_seq_one_letter_code
_entity_poly.pdbx_strand_id
1 'polypeptide(L)'
;VNHSKIVGGSTAKRVIACPGSVALVAQMPPQVENKYMAEGTALHSAIDYLVNDGDASPYSLLDKNFNGVALSEDHCEKLKSALALLNEVDPAEEMNFATETRVGFGDLLPGVFGSTDLIGRIGNRAIVL
;
A
#
# COMPACT_ATOMS: atom_id res chain seq x y z
N VAL A 1 -5.92 -0.48 7.98
CA VAL A 1 -4.67 -1.28 7.92
C VAL A 1 -4.16 -1.49 9.33
N ASN A 2 -4.02 -2.74 9.76
CA ASN A 2 -3.43 -3.05 11.05
C ASN A 2 -1.90 -3.05 10.94
N HIS A 3 -1.25 -2.11 11.61
CA HIS A 3 0.20 -2.05 11.69
C HIS A 3 0.72 -2.90 12.84
N SER A 4 1.95 -3.44 12.68
CA SER A 4 2.62 -4.12 13.79
C SER A 4 2.85 -3.15 14.94
N LYS A 5 2.51 -3.58 16.17
CA LYS A 5 2.73 -2.79 17.38
C LYS A 5 4.20 -2.73 17.79
N ILE A 6 5.03 -3.60 17.26
CA ILE A 6 6.46 -3.71 17.59
C ILE A 6 7.28 -3.03 16.52
N VAL A 7 7.32 -3.62 15.31
CA VAL A 7 8.06 -3.12 14.16
C VAL A 7 7.24 -3.36 12.91
N GLY A 8 7.05 -2.31 12.11
CA GLY A 8 6.48 -2.39 10.76
C GLY A 8 7.45 -1.82 9.75
N GLY A 9 7.19 -1.99 8.47
CA GLY A 9 8.06 -1.48 7.40
C GLY A 9 8.40 0.00 7.56
N SER A 10 7.40 0.84 7.78
CA SER A 10 7.56 2.29 7.95
C SER A 10 8.21 2.72 9.27
N THR A 11 8.19 1.86 10.30
CA THR A 11 8.71 2.18 11.63
C THR A 11 10.05 1.55 11.93
N ALA A 12 10.51 0.61 11.10
CA ALA A 12 11.71 -0.19 11.34
C ALA A 12 12.95 0.69 11.58
N LYS A 13 13.19 1.69 10.74
CA LYS A 13 14.33 2.61 10.88
C LYS A 13 14.36 3.28 12.27
N ARG A 14 13.21 3.76 12.74
CA ARG A 14 13.09 4.39 14.05
C ARG A 14 13.34 3.39 15.17
N VAL A 15 12.73 2.21 15.12
CA VAL A 15 12.83 1.19 16.17
C VAL A 15 14.24 0.63 16.27
N ILE A 16 14.92 0.43 15.14
CA ILE A 16 16.34 -0.01 15.12
C ILE A 16 17.23 1.06 15.74
N ALA A 17 17.03 2.33 15.40
CA ALA A 17 17.82 3.43 15.94
C ALA A 17 17.51 3.72 17.42
N CYS A 18 16.27 3.53 17.86
CA CYS A 18 15.83 3.78 19.24
C CYS A 18 14.75 2.78 19.66
N PRO A 19 15.10 1.60 20.18
CA PRO A 19 14.14 0.59 20.63
C PRO A 19 13.14 1.10 21.66
N GLY A 20 13.53 2.02 22.53
CA GLY A 20 12.66 2.65 23.53
C GLY A 20 11.53 3.48 22.92
N SER A 21 11.64 3.84 21.63
CA SER A 21 10.59 4.58 20.94
C SER A 21 9.26 3.80 20.82
N VAL A 22 9.29 2.48 20.89
CA VAL A 22 8.08 1.63 20.86
C VAL A 22 7.21 1.93 22.08
N ALA A 23 7.79 1.90 23.27
CA ALA A 23 7.08 2.19 24.53
C ALA A 23 6.60 3.64 24.60
N LEU A 24 7.42 4.57 24.10
CA LEU A 24 7.07 6.00 24.09
C LEU A 24 5.87 6.28 23.18
N VAL A 25 5.88 5.73 21.97
CA VAL A 25 4.77 5.92 21.00
C VAL A 25 3.49 5.24 21.48
N ALA A 26 3.58 4.13 22.22
CA ALA A 26 2.41 3.47 22.80
C ALA A 26 1.68 4.35 23.84
N GLN A 27 2.36 5.36 24.41
CA GLN A 27 1.78 6.32 25.35
C GLN A 27 1.25 7.59 24.66
N MET A 28 1.54 7.77 23.38
CA MET A 28 1.03 8.93 22.64
C MET A 28 -0.44 8.77 22.28
N PRO A 29 -1.19 9.86 22.21
CA PRO A 29 -2.56 9.81 21.70
C PRO A 29 -2.59 9.30 20.26
N PRO A 30 -3.69 8.65 19.83
CA PRO A 30 -3.85 8.21 18.46
C PRO A 30 -3.61 9.35 17.48
N GLN A 31 -2.88 9.07 16.40
CA GLN A 31 -2.68 10.06 15.34
C GLN A 31 -4.00 10.33 14.65
N VAL A 32 -4.37 11.61 14.57
CA VAL A 32 -5.56 12.04 13.83
C VAL A 32 -5.25 11.96 12.33
N GLU A 33 -6.12 11.30 11.60
CA GLU A 33 -6.02 11.24 10.14
C GLU A 33 -6.10 12.64 9.54
N ASN A 34 -5.14 13.00 8.72
CA ASN A 34 -5.12 14.26 8.00
C ASN A 34 -5.52 14.03 6.53
N LYS A 35 -5.79 15.13 5.82
CA LYS A 35 -6.22 15.09 4.41
C LYS A 35 -5.27 14.28 3.51
N TYR A 36 -3.97 14.40 3.72
CA TYR A 36 -2.97 13.69 2.90
C TYR A 36 -2.97 12.19 3.16
N MET A 37 -3.19 11.78 4.41
CA MET A 37 -3.32 10.36 4.76
C MET A 37 -4.58 9.76 4.13
N ALA A 38 -5.71 10.46 4.22
CA ALA A 38 -6.97 10.04 3.60
C ALA A 38 -6.85 9.93 2.08
N GLU A 39 -6.19 10.92 1.44
CA GLU A 39 -5.93 10.91 -0.01
C GLU A 39 -5.04 9.72 -0.40
N GLY A 40 -3.95 9.47 0.34
CA GLY A 40 -3.08 8.32 0.12
C GLY A 40 -3.83 6.99 0.21
N THR A 41 -4.62 6.81 1.26
CA THR A 41 -5.46 5.60 1.44
C THR A 41 -6.46 5.43 0.30
N ALA A 42 -7.07 6.53 -0.17
CA ALA A 42 -8.00 6.48 -1.30
C ALA A 42 -7.31 6.05 -2.61
N LEU A 43 -6.10 6.57 -2.87
CA LEU A 43 -5.33 6.19 -4.05
C LEU A 43 -4.90 4.72 -4.02
N HIS A 44 -4.46 4.19 -2.87
CA HIS A 44 -4.14 2.78 -2.70
C HIS A 44 -5.36 1.89 -2.97
N SER A 45 -6.51 2.24 -2.42
CA SER A 45 -7.76 1.51 -2.67
C SER A 45 -8.21 1.58 -4.13
N ALA A 46 -7.94 2.69 -4.81
CA ALA A 46 -8.23 2.82 -6.24
C ALA A 46 -7.28 1.98 -7.11
N ILE A 47 -6.00 1.90 -6.75
CA ILE A 47 -5.04 1.01 -7.43
C ILE A 47 -5.44 -0.45 -7.23
N ASP A 48 -5.79 -0.84 -6.00
CA ASP A 48 -6.29 -2.19 -5.70
C ASP A 48 -7.49 -2.56 -6.58
N TYR A 49 -8.45 -1.64 -6.70
CA TYR A 49 -9.60 -1.82 -7.59
C TYR A 49 -9.18 -2.00 -9.05
N LEU A 50 -8.30 -1.14 -9.58
CA LEU A 50 -7.86 -1.18 -10.97
C LEU A 50 -7.03 -2.43 -11.31
N VAL A 51 -6.22 -2.92 -10.38
CA VAL A 51 -5.42 -4.14 -10.56
C VAL A 51 -6.31 -5.38 -10.57
N ASN A 52 -7.36 -5.41 -9.75
CA ASN A 52 -8.27 -6.55 -9.66
C ASN A 52 -9.39 -6.53 -10.72
N ASP A 53 -9.74 -5.35 -11.23
CA ASP A 53 -10.71 -5.16 -12.32
C ASP A 53 -9.98 -4.75 -13.61
N GLY A 54 -9.51 -5.75 -14.36
CA GLY A 54 -8.65 -5.57 -15.53
C GLY A 54 -9.22 -4.72 -16.68
N ASP A 55 -10.52 -4.47 -16.67
CA ASP A 55 -11.20 -3.66 -17.70
C ASP A 55 -11.42 -2.19 -17.29
N ALA A 56 -11.10 -1.85 -16.04
CA ALA A 56 -11.29 -0.50 -15.53
C ALA A 56 -10.18 0.46 -15.98
N SER A 57 -10.56 1.64 -16.44
CA SER A 57 -9.65 2.75 -16.72
C SER A 57 -9.55 3.68 -15.52
N PRO A 58 -8.38 4.30 -15.25
CA PRO A 58 -8.24 5.31 -14.20
C PRO A 58 -9.31 6.41 -14.27
N TYR A 59 -9.63 6.90 -15.47
CA TYR A 59 -10.64 7.93 -15.67
C TYR A 59 -12.08 7.46 -15.46
N SER A 60 -12.34 6.16 -15.47
CA SER A 60 -13.65 5.61 -15.09
C SER A 60 -13.95 5.77 -13.61
N LEU A 61 -12.90 6.09 -12.81
CA LEU A 61 -13.00 6.33 -11.37
C LEU A 61 -13.18 7.81 -11.01
N LEU A 62 -13.19 8.71 -11.99
CA LEU A 62 -13.45 10.13 -11.74
C LEU A 62 -14.75 10.32 -10.96
N ASP A 63 -14.72 11.17 -9.94
CA ASP A 63 -15.80 11.45 -9.02
C ASP A 63 -16.28 10.27 -8.15
N LYS A 64 -15.72 9.07 -8.33
CA LYS A 64 -16.01 7.94 -7.43
C LYS A 64 -15.34 8.17 -6.08
N ASN A 65 -16.03 7.72 -5.03
CA ASN A 65 -15.56 7.86 -3.66
C ASN A 65 -14.79 6.61 -3.20
N PHE A 66 -13.57 6.82 -2.72
CA PHE A 66 -12.76 5.82 -2.06
C PHE A 66 -12.38 6.32 -0.67
N ASN A 67 -12.78 5.58 0.37
CA ASN A 67 -12.48 5.91 1.77
C ASN A 67 -12.82 7.37 2.16
N GLY A 68 -13.94 7.88 1.66
CA GLY A 68 -14.40 9.24 1.97
C GLY A 68 -13.81 10.34 1.08
N VAL A 69 -12.95 9.99 0.11
CA VAL A 69 -12.34 10.93 -0.84
C VAL A 69 -12.89 10.69 -2.24
N ALA A 70 -13.50 11.71 -2.84
CA ALA A 70 -13.89 11.68 -4.25
C ALA A 70 -12.64 11.90 -5.13
N LEU A 71 -12.42 11.01 -6.09
CA LEU A 71 -11.27 11.11 -6.97
C LEU A 71 -11.42 12.25 -7.97
N SER A 72 -10.43 13.13 -8.00
CA SER A 72 -10.29 14.22 -8.96
C SER A 72 -9.53 13.79 -10.21
N GLU A 73 -9.49 14.66 -11.21
CA GLU A 73 -8.71 14.46 -12.43
C GLU A 73 -7.20 14.27 -12.12
N ASP A 74 -6.65 15.03 -11.17
CA ASP A 74 -5.26 14.88 -10.70
C ASP A 74 -5.01 13.48 -10.11
N HIS A 75 -5.96 12.94 -9.35
CA HIS A 75 -5.88 11.56 -8.85
C HIS A 75 -5.90 10.53 -9.98
N CYS A 76 -6.73 10.73 -11.01
CA CYS A 76 -6.78 9.85 -12.17
C CYS A 76 -5.47 9.87 -12.96
N GLU A 77 -4.82 11.01 -13.12
CA GLU A 77 -3.48 11.11 -13.73
C GLU A 77 -2.40 10.39 -12.92
N LYS A 78 -2.42 10.50 -11.60
CA LYS A 78 -1.51 9.74 -10.71
C LYS A 78 -1.72 8.23 -10.84
N LEU A 79 -2.97 7.77 -10.87
CA LEU A 79 -3.33 6.37 -11.07
C LEU A 79 -2.87 5.85 -12.44
N LYS A 80 -3.05 6.63 -13.49
CA LYS A 80 -2.58 6.32 -14.84
C LYS A 80 -1.06 6.16 -14.88
N SER A 81 -0.33 7.05 -14.21
CA SER A 81 1.13 6.98 -14.13
C SER A 81 1.59 5.71 -13.39
N ALA A 82 0.91 5.34 -12.29
CA ALA A 82 1.20 4.12 -11.56
C ALA A 82 0.96 2.86 -12.40
N LEU A 83 -0.15 2.80 -13.12
CA LEU A 83 -0.44 1.66 -14.03
C LEU A 83 0.56 1.60 -15.20
N ALA A 84 1.03 2.72 -15.72
CA ALA A 84 2.06 2.75 -16.75
C ALA A 84 3.37 2.12 -16.26
N LEU A 85 3.77 2.36 -15.01
CA LEU A 85 4.93 1.71 -14.41
C LEU A 85 4.73 0.19 -14.26
N LEU A 86 3.54 -0.25 -13.89
CA LEU A 86 3.24 -1.69 -13.83
C LEU A 86 3.33 -2.33 -15.22
N ASN A 87 2.86 -1.66 -16.27
CA ASN A 87 2.98 -2.14 -17.65
C ASN A 87 4.43 -2.19 -18.14
N GLU A 88 5.31 -1.32 -17.68
CA GLU A 88 6.75 -1.41 -17.98
C GLU A 88 7.40 -2.65 -17.35
N VAL A 89 6.93 -3.02 -16.16
CA VAL A 89 7.44 -4.17 -15.40
C VAL A 89 6.90 -5.49 -15.94
N ASP A 90 5.64 -5.51 -16.35
CA ASP A 90 4.92 -6.68 -16.85
C ASP A 90 4.13 -6.34 -18.12
N PRO A 91 4.85 -6.10 -19.25
CA PRO A 91 4.20 -5.68 -20.49
C PRO A 91 3.30 -6.74 -21.12
N ALA A 92 3.48 -8.00 -20.76
CA ALA A 92 2.68 -9.13 -21.25
C ALA A 92 1.47 -9.44 -20.34
N GLU A 93 1.32 -8.73 -19.22
CA GLU A 93 0.26 -8.96 -18.23
C GLU A 93 0.19 -10.41 -17.73
N GLU A 94 1.36 -11.03 -17.55
CA GLU A 94 1.48 -12.43 -17.13
C GLU A 94 1.60 -12.59 -15.61
N MET A 95 1.91 -11.50 -14.88
CA MET A 95 2.06 -11.55 -13.43
C MET A 95 0.70 -11.60 -12.73
N ASN A 96 0.63 -12.48 -11.73
CA ASN A 96 -0.45 -12.43 -10.78
C ASN A 96 -0.07 -11.45 -9.67
N PHE A 97 -0.89 -10.44 -9.46
CA PHE A 97 -0.71 -9.44 -8.43
C PHE A 97 -1.60 -9.73 -7.21
N ALA A 98 -1.02 -9.51 -6.03
CA ALA A 98 -1.77 -9.40 -4.79
C ALA A 98 -1.51 -8.01 -4.21
N THR A 99 -2.56 -7.34 -3.82
CA THR A 99 -2.54 -5.99 -3.25
C THR A 99 -2.70 -6.04 -1.75
N GLU A 100 -2.24 -5.00 -1.04
CA GLU A 100 -2.37 -4.85 0.41
C GLU A 100 -1.96 -6.12 1.19
N THR A 101 -0.90 -6.78 0.73
CA THR A 101 -0.49 -8.06 1.28
C THR A 101 0.34 -7.87 2.55
N ARG A 102 -0.07 -8.57 3.60
CA ARG A 102 0.68 -8.61 4.86
C ARG A 102 1.83 -9.60 4.76
N VAL A 103 3.03 -9.14 5.05
CA VAL A 103 4.25 -9.94 5.09
C VAL A 103 4.87 -9.91 6.47
N GLY A 104 5.31 -11.06 6.96
CA GLY A 104 5.89 -11.20 8.29
C GLY A 104 7.04 -12.20 8.30
N PHE A 105 7.72 -12.29 9.44
CA PHE A 105 8.86 -13.18 9.62
C PHE A 105 8.47 -14.52 10.28
N GLY A 106 7.16 -14.78 10.41
CA GLY A 106 6.68 -16.01 11.04
C GLY A 106 7.22 -16.20 12.45
N ASP A 107 7.73 -17.38 12.72
CA ASP A 107 8.26 -17.76 14.03
C ASP A 107 9.63 -17.13 14.37
N LEU A 108 10.34 -16.59 13.36
CA LEU A 108 11.62 -15.91 13.58
C LEU A 108 11.46 -14.62 14.36
N LEU A 109 10.42 -13.84 14.07
CA LEU A 109 10.09 -12.60 14.76
C LEU A 109 8.57 -12.50 14.94
N PRO A 110 8.01 -13.19 15.95
CA PRO A 110 6.57 -13.20 16.16
C PRO A 110 6.02 -11.79 16.39
N GLY A 111 4.90 -11.46 15.73
CA GLY A 111 4.24 -10.16 15.85
C GLY A 111 4.90 -9.02 15.07
N VAL A 112 6.03 -9.28 14.40
CA VAL A 112 6.67 -8.33 13.48
C VAL A 112 6.17 -8.58 12.07
N PHE A 113 5.54 -7.58 11.47
CA PHE A 113 5.03 -7.65 10.10
C PHE A 113 5.00 -6.27 9.45
N GLY A 114 4.96 -6.25 8.14
CA GLY A 114 4.67 -5.08 7.32
C GLY A 114 3.55 -5.39 6.34
N SER A 115 3.05 -4.37 5.69
CA SER A 115 2.18 -4.50 4.52
C SER A 115 2.95 -4.01 3.30
N THR A 116 2.77 -4.68 2.18
CA THR A 116 3.24 -4.21 0.88
C THR A 116 2.03 -3.86 0.04
N ASP A 117 2.13 -2.77 -0.69
CA ASP A 117 1.01 -2.28 -1.48
C ASP A 117 0.72 -3.22 -2.65
N LEU A 118 1.76 -3.85 -3.21
CA LEU A 118 1.61 -4.77 -4.32
C LEU A 118 2.73 -5.82 -4.34
N ILE A 119 2.34 -7.07 -4.55
CA ILE A 119 3.25 -8.17 -4.86
C ILE A 119 2.85 -8.79 -6.19
N GLY A 120 3.78 -8.86 -7.15
CA GLY A 120 3.61 -9.57 -8.41
C GLY A 120 4.49 -10.81 -8.48
N ARG A 121 3.98 -11.90 -9.05
CA ARG A 121 4.73 -13.13 -9.27
C ARG A 121 4.48 -13.72 -10.64
N ILE A 122 5.57 -14.12 -11.30
CA ILE A 122 5.57 -14.96 -12.49
C ILE A 122 6.72 -15.97 -12.39
N GLY A 123 6.42 -17.27 -12.43
CA GLY A 123 7.42 -18.32 -12.25
C GLY A 123 8.27 -18.13 -10.98
N ASN A 124 9.57 -17.94 -11.16
CA ASN A 124 10.54 -17.70 -10.07
C ASN A 124 10.85 -16.22 -9.83
N ARG A 125 10.16 -15.32 -10.52
CA ARG A 125 10.35 -13.87 -10.38
C ARG A 125 9.26 -13.29 -9.48
N ALA A 126 9.65 -12.45 -8.55
CA ALA A 126 8.71 -11.69 -7.71
C ALA A 126 9.10 -10.21 -7.72
N ILE A 127 8.09 -9.36 -7.66
CA ILE A 127 8.21 -7.92 -7.53
C ILE A 127 7.43 -7.51 -6.28
N VAL A 128 8.04 -6.65 -5.48
CA VAL A 128 7.43 -6.10 -4.27
C VAL A 128 7.53 -4.58 -4.37
N LEU A 129 6.37 -3.91 -4.25
CA LEU A 129 6.22 -2.46 -4.29
C LEU A 129 5.52 -1.95 -3.03
#